data_d38cebead8358d0d2b4a007397c6934a
#
_entry.id   d38cebead8358d0d2b4a007397c6934a
#
_cell.length_a   1.000
_cell.length_b   1.000
_cell.length_c   1.000
_cell.angle_alpha   90.00
_cell.angle_beta   90.00
_cell.angle_gamma   90.00
#
_symmetry.space_group_name_H-M   'P 1'
#
loop_
_entity.id
_entity.type
_entity.pdbx_description
1 polymer ?
#
loop_
_entity_poly.entity_id
_entity_poly.type
_entity_poly.pdbx_seq_one_letter_code
_entity_poly.pdbx_strand_id
1 'polypeptide(L)'
;ISRLDMGGQRLMLSEVDLRELLYDSIRTVEPTAAQCSIAIVPDFPEEPVVIKCDDTQMRRAVTNILTNGLRYANSELCLTCRLDKRNVTIRIQDDGDGIDEADLPHIFDRFYMGRSGKSGIGLALTKEIIQLHKGEIHAYNWDRGAVFEITLPIAKYPL
;
A
#
# COMPACT_ATOMS: atom_id res chain seq x y z
N ILE A 1 5.47 20.94 10.93
CA ILE A 1 4.47 20.25 10.15
C ILE A 1 4.64 20.63 8.69
N SER A 2 4.92 19.64 7.89
CA SER A 2 4.98 19.83 6.46
C SER A 2 3.57 19.92 5.94
N ARG A 3 3.22 21.06 5.37
CA ARG A 3 1.92 21.21 4.76
C ARG A 3 2.00 20.83 3.29
N LEU A 4 1.41 19.72 2.95
CA LEU A 4 1.28 19.31 1.58
C LEU A 4 -0.19 19.32 1.25
N ASP A 5 -0.49 19.83 0.09
CA ASP A 5 -1.86 20.12 -0.25
C ASP A 5 -2.54 18.89 -0.84
N MET A 6 -3.44 18.34 -0.07
CA MET A 6 -4.29 17.25 -0.51
C MET A 6 -5.70 17.68 -0.15
N GLY A 7 -6.24 18.63 -0.92
CA GLY A 7 -7.51 19.22 -0.59
C GLY A 7 -7.49 19.99 0.71
N GLY A 8 -6.36 20.64 1.03
CA GLY A 8 -6.21 21.42 2.24
C GLY A 8 -5.73 20.66 3.45
N GLN A 9 -5.48 19.37 3.32
CA GLN A 9 -5.01 18.56 4.45
C GLN A 9 -3.51 18.71 4.65
N ARG A 10 -3.09 18.57 5.89
CA ARG A 10 -1.68 18.55 6.26
C ARG A 10 -1.27 17.16 6.65
N LEU A 11 -0.01 16.83 6.34
CA LEU A 11 0.58 15.63 6.90
C LEU A 11 1.03 15.91 8.32
N MET A 12 0.66 15.03 9.22
CA MET A 12 1.10 15.08 10.62
C MET A 12 2.16 14.00 10.79
N LEU A 13 3.41 14.38 10.55
CA LEU A 13 4.51 13.44 10.56
C LEU A 13 4.92 13.08 11.99
N SER A 14 5.15 11.80 12.21
CA SER A 14 5.69 11.29 13.47
C SER A 14 6.57 10.07 13.16
N GLU A 15 7.35 9.66 14.13
CA GLU A 15 8.14 8.44 13.97
C GLU A 15 7.23 7.24 14.18
N VAL A 16 7.20 6.37 13.21
CA VAL A 16 6.31 5.21 13.18
C VAL A 16 7.13 3.97 12.87
N ASP A 17 6.95 2.92 13.67
CA ASP A 17 7.48 1.61 13.31
C ASP A 17 6.57 1.03 12.22
N LEU A 18 7.09 0.99 11.02
CA LEU A 18 6.31 0.56 9.86
C LEU A 18 5.84 -0.88 10.00
N ARG A 19 6.60 -1.74 10.69
CA ARG A 19 6.15 -3.12 10.91
C ARG A 19 4.86 -3.15 11.73
N GLU A 20 4.80 -2.36 12.80
CA GLU A 20 3.59 -2.29 13.61
C GLU A 20 2.41 -1.76 12.80
N LEU A 21 2.66 -0.74 12.00
CA LEU A 21 1.62 -0.18 11.14
C LEU A 21 1.11 -1.23 10.16
N LEU A 22 2.01 -2.01 9.56
CA LEU A 22 1.61 -3.04 8.61
C LEU A 22 0.85 -4.17 9.29
N TYR A 23 1.28 -4.60 10.48
CA TYR A 23 0.53 -5.62 11.23
C TYR A 23 -0.85 -5.12 11.62
N ASP A 24 -0.95 -3.86 12.04
CA ASP A 24 -2.25 -3.29 12.40
C ASP A 24 -3.17 -3.21 11.18
N SER A 25 -2.62 -2.88 10.03
CA SER A 25 -3.38 -2.82 8.79
C SER A 25 -3.90 -4.21 8.41
N ILE A 26 -3.07 -5.24 8.58
CA ILE A 26 -3.49 -6.61 8.35
C ILE A 26 -4.64 -6.96 9.30
N ARG A 27 -4.51 -6.64 10.58
CA ARG A 27 -5.57 -6.93 11.55
C ARG A 27 -6.89 -6.26 11.17
N THR A 28 -6.81 -5.06 10.62
CA THR A 28 -8.00 -4.33 10.21
C THR A 28 -8.78 -5.07 9.12
N VAL A 29 -8.08 -5.73 8.20
CA VAL A 29 -8.73 -6.40 7.07
C VAL A 29 -8.91 -7.91 7.27
N GLU A 30 -8.40 -8.47 8.37
CA GLU A 30 -8.49 -9.91 8.62
C GLU A 30 -9.92 -10.47 8.60
N PRO A 31 -10.91 -9.78 9.19
CA PRO A 31 -12.29 -10.31 9.09
C PRO A 31 -12.75 -10.47 7.66
N THR A 32 -12.42 -9.53 6.79
CA THR A 32 -12.77 -9.62 5.37
C THR A 32 -12.01 -10.76 4.71
N ALA A 33 -10.72 -10.90 5.02
CA ALA A 33 -9.91 -11.96 4.48
C ALA A 33 -10.48 -13.34 4.86
N ALA A 34 -10.90 -13.47 6.13
CA ALA A 34 -11.49 -14.72 6.60
C ALA A 34 -12.78 -15.05 5.86
N GLN A 35 -13.63 -14.05 5.62
CA GLN A 35 -14.87 -14.26 4.87
C GLN A 35 -14.59 -14.70 3.44
N CYS A 36 -13.50 -14.23 2.85
CA CYS A 36 -13.12 -14.58 1.49
C CYS A 36 -12.26 -15.83 1.43
N SER A 37 -11.91 -16.42 2.56
CA SER A 37 -11.01 -17.57 2.65
C SER A 37 -9.64 -17.28 2.06
N ILE A 38 -9.13 -16.08 2.31
CA ILE A 38 -7.83 -15.66 1.83
C ILE A 38 -6.87 -15.54 3.02
N ALA A 39 -5.70 -16.16 2.88
CA ALA A 39 -4.65 -16.06 3.88
C ALA A 39 -3.79 -14.83 3.59
N ILE A 40 -3.50 -14.05 4.62
CA ILE A 40 -2.57 -12.93 4.49
C ILE A 40 -1.26 -13.36 5.11
N VAL A 41 -0.19 -13.29 4.31
CA VAL A 41 1.14 -13.80 4.70
C VAL A 41 2.11 -12.62 4.80
N PRO A 42 2.46 -12.19 6.03
CA PRO A 42 3.45 -11.13 6.20
C PRO A 42 4.88 -11.70 6.17
N ASP A 43 5.80 -10.92 5.62
CA ASP A 43 7.22 -11.24 5.61
C ASP A 43 7.99 -9.94 5.82
N PHE A 44 8.24 -9.64 7.09
CA PHE A 44 8.86 -8.38 7.50
C PHE A 44 10.20 -8.61 8.16
N PRO A 45 11.06 -7.59 8.20
CA PRO A 45 12.32 -7.68 8.94
C PRO A 45 12.06 -7.94 10.42
N GLU A 46 13.02 -8.57 11.09
CA GLU A 46 12.90 -8.82 12.52
C GLU A 46 13.04 -7.54 13.34
N GLU A 47 13.81 -6.58 12.83
CA GLU A 47 14.04 -5.35 13.55
C GLU A 47 13.04 -4.27 13.17
N PRO A 48 12.79 -3.31 14.07
CA PRO A 48 11.89 -2.21 13.77
C PRO A 48 12.33 -1.42 12.54
N VAL A 49 11.36 -0.96 11.77
CA VAL A 49 11.60 -0.11 10.61
C VAL A 49 10.93 1.22 10.88
N VAL A 50 11.68 2.14 11.47
CA VAL A 50 11.13 3.42 11.90
C VAL A 50 11.30 4.45 10.79
N ILE A 51 10.20 5.05 10.37
CA ILE A 51 10.21 6.11 9.38
C ILE A 51 9.36 7.27 9.90
N LYS A 52 9.56 8.44 9.30
CA LYS A 52 8.67 9.57 9.55
C LYS A 52 7.56 9.56 8.54
N CYS A 53 6.34 9.43 9.02
CA CYS A 53 5.17 9.44 8.15
C CYS A 53 3.95 9.91 8.94
N ASP A 54 2.88 10.17 8.19
CA ASP A 54 1.58 10.42 8.81
C ASP A 54 0.95 9.07 9.07
N ASP A 55 0.90 8.67 10.32
CA ASP A 55 0.44 7.34 10.72
C ASP A 55 -0.96 7.04 10.19
N THR A 56 -1.89 7.96 10.39
CA THR A 56 -3.27 7.77 9.96
C THR A 56 -3.39 7.64 8.44
N GLN A 57 -2.72 8.51 7.71
CA GLN A 57 -2.80 8.50 6.26
C GLN A 57 -2.10 7.28 5.68
N MET A 58 -0.96 6.89 6.25
CA MET A 58 -0.24 5.73 5.77
C MET A 58 -1.03 4.45 6.01
N ARG A 59 -1.68 4.32 7.17
CA ARG A 59 -2.56 3.18 7.44
C ARG A 59 -3.70 3.11 6.44
N ARG A 60 -4.26 4.26 6.10
CA ARG A 60 -5.33 4.35 5.11
C ARG A 60 -4.86 3.86 3.75
N ALA A 61 -3.68 4.31 3.33
CA ALA A 61 -3.11 3.89 2.05
C ALA A 61 -2.89 2.37 2.01
N VAL A 62 -2.26 1.82 3.04
CA VAL A 62 -1.97 0.38 3.10
C VAL A 62 -3.27 -0.42 3.14
N THR A 63 -4.21 0.00 3.98
CA THR A 63 -5.50 -0.70 4.10
C THR A 63 -6.26 -0.71 2.78
N ASN A 64 -6.23 0.40 2.05
CA ASN A 64 -6.88 0.45 0.74
C ASN A 64 -6.28 -0.56 -0.24
N ILE A 65 -4.95 -0.68 -0.22
CA ILE A 65 -4.29 -1.65 -1.12
C ILE A 65 -4.61 -3.08 -0.69
N LEU A 66 -4.59 -3.35 0.61
CA LEU A 66 -4.94 -4.68 1.11
C LEU A 66 -6.37 -5.06 0.76
N THR A 67 -7.31 -4.14 0.94
CA THR A 67 -8.71 -4.37 0.59
C THR A 67 -8.85 -4.66 -0.90
N ASN A 68 -8.13 -3.90 -1.72
CA ASN A 68 -8.12 -4.12 -3.15
C ASN A 68 -7.56 -5.50 -3.48
N GLY A 69 -6.46 -5.89 -2.83
CA GLY A 69 -5.86 -7.21 -3.04
C GLY A 69 -6.80 -8.34 -2.69
N LEU A 70 -7.59 -8.19 -1.63
CA LEU A 70 -8.54 -9.20 -1.23
C LEU A 70 -9.65 -9.42 -2.26
N ARG A 71 -9.95 -8.41 -3.07
CA ARG A 71 -10.95 -8.57 -4.14
C ARG A 71 -10.44 -9.45 -5.27
N TYR A 72 -9.14 -9.47 -5.49
CA TYR A 72 -8.56 -10.15 -6.65
C TYR A 72 -7.84 -11.43 -6.30
N ALA A 73 -7.44 -11.61 -5.04
CA ALA A 73 -6.73 -12.81 -4.63
C ALA A 73 -7.61 -14.05 -4.75
N ASN A 74 -6.98 -15.16 -5.09
CA ASN A 74 -7.66 -16.46 -5.09
C ASN A 74 -7.58 -17.10 -3.72
N SER A 75 -6.41 -17.15 -3.11
CA SER A 75 -6.24 -17.82 -1.82
C SER A 75 -5.23 -17.13 -0.92
N GLU A 76 -4.36 -16.28 -1.44
CA GLU A 76 -3.26 -15.74 -0.65
C GLU A 76 -2.91 -14.31 -1.05
N LEU A 77 -2.60 -13.52 -0.04
CA LEU A 77 -2.13 -12.16 -0.22
C LEU A 77 -0.84 -12.01 0.57
N CYS A 78 0.26 -11.80 -0.11
CA CYS A 78 1.57 -11.67 0.52
C CYS A 78 1.92 -10.21 0.71
N LEU A 79 2.42 -9.89 1.89
CA LEU A 79 2.81 -8.53 2.24
C LEU A 79 4.25 -8.56 2.71
N THR A 80 5.15 -7.94 1.94
CA THR A 80 6.57 -7.91 2.29
C THR A 80 7.03 -6.49 2.57
N CYS A 81 8.04 -6.37 3.39
CA CYS A 81 8.68 -5.09 3.71
C CYS A 81 10.17 -5.30 3.67
N ARG A 82 10.87 -4.51 2.90
CA ARG A 82 12.33 -4.61 2.76
C ARG A 82 12.95 -3.24 2.94
N LEU A 83 14.05 -3.22 3.64
CA LEU A 83 14.78 -2.00 3.96
C LEU A 83 16.12 -2.02 3.24
N ASP A 84 16.44 -0.93 2.54
CA ASP A 84 17.79 -0.72 2.05
C ASP A 84 18.34 0.58 2.65
N LYS A 85 19.46 1.06 2.15
CA LYS A 85 20.12 2.24 2.73
C LYS A 85 19.33 3.53 2.58
N ARG A 86 18.48 3.61 1.57
CA ARG A 86 17.79 4.85 1.22
C ARG A 86 16.29 4.75 1.31
N ASN A 87 15.76 3.55 1.13
CA ASN A 87 14.33 3.39 0.98
C ASN A 87 13.83 2.18 1.74
N VAL A 88 12.54 2.23 2.05
CA VAL A 88 11.81 1.03 2.44
C VAL A 88 10.83 0.72 1.32
N THR A 89 10.73 -0.54 0.98
CA THR A 89 9.81 -1.02 -0.06
C THR A 89 8.79 -1.93 0.58
N ILE A 90 7.51 -1.63 0.34
CA ILE A 90 6.40 -2.46 0.78
C ILE A 90 5.78 -3.04 -0.49
N ARG A 91 5.65 -4.36 -0.54
CA ARG A 91 5.10 -5.03 -1.71
C ARG A 91 3.91 -5.87 -1.27
N ILE A 92 2.79 -5.67 -1.95
CA ILE A 92 1.55 -6.40 -1.68
C ILE A 92 1.20 -7.15 -2.95
N GLN A 93 1.23 -8.48 -2.87
CA GLN A 93 1.04 -9.34 -4.03
C GLN A 93 -0.09 -10.32 -3.79
N ASP A 94 -1.03 -10.37 -4.73
CA ASP A 94 -2.09 -11.38 -4.71
C ASP A 94 -1.75 -12.53 -5.66
N ASP A 95 -2.52 -13.60 -5.55
CA ASP A 95 -2.38 -14.77 -6.41
C ASP A 95 -3.57 -14.93 -7.35
N GLY A 96 -4.20 -13.82 -7.70
CA GLY A 96 -5.33 -13.82 -8.62
C GLY A 96 -4.90 -13.80 -10.07
N ASP A 97 -5.81 -13.35 -10.92
CA ASP A 97 -5.57 -13.33 -12.37
C ASP A 97 -4.75 -12.13 -12.84
N GLY A 98 -4.40 -11.24 -11.93
CA GLY A 98 -3.71 -10.02 -12.28
C GLY A 98 -4.67 -8.94 -12.74
N ILE A 99 -4.10 -7.82 -13.15
CA ILE A 99 -4.86 -6.67 -13.62
C ILE A 99 -4.83 -6.70 -15.15
N ASP A 100 -5.99 -6.44 -15.77
CA ASP A 100 -6.06 -6.34 -17.22
C ASP A 100 -5.05 -5.29 -17.69
N GLU A 101 -4.26 -5.63 -18.69
CA GLU A 101 -3.22 -4.73 -19.18
C GLU A 101 -3.77 -3.39 -19.66
N ALA A 102 -5.01 -3.38 -20.15
CA ALA A 102 -5.66 -2.14 -20.56
C ALA A 102 -5.96 -1.23 -19.36
N ASP A 103 -6.14 -1.82 -18.19
CA ASP A 103 -6.46 -1.06 -16.97
C ASP A 103 -5.21 -0.56 -16.24
N LEU A 104 -4.09 -1.27 -16.36
CA LEU A 104 -2.88 -0.93 -15.60
C LEU A 104 -2.47 0.54 -15.67
N PRO A 105 -2.45 1.20 -16.83
CA PRO A 105 -2.04 2.61 -16.88
C PRO A 105 -2.99 3.55 -16.17
N HIS A 106 -4.20 3.10 -15.83
CA HIS A 106 -5.27 3.96 -15.35
C HIS A 106 -5.71 3.68 -13.91
N ILE A 107 -5.17 2.64 -13.27
CA ILE A 107 -5.72 2.20 -11.98
C ILE A 107 -5.57 3.24 -10.88
N PHE A 108 -4.67 4.20 -11.04
CA PHE A 108 -4.49 5.29 -10.08
C PHE A 108 -5.20 6.57 -10.50
N ASP A 109 -5.89 6.57 -11.63
CA ASP A 109 -6.62 7.75 -12.10
C ASP A 109 -7.88 7.92 -11.25
N ARG A 110 -8.26 9.17 -10.99
CA ARG A 110 -9.48 9.44 -10.24
C ARG A 110 -10.69 8.93 -10.99
N PHE A 111 -11.59 8.29 -10.24
CA PHE A 111 -12.87 7.81 -10.76
C PHE A 111 -12.75 6.77 -11.86
N TYR A 112 -11.57 6.23 -12.07
CA TYR A 112 -11.41 5.17 -13.05
C TYR A 112 -12.09 3.89 -12.55
N MET A 113 -12.90 3.32 -13.41
CA MET A 113 -13.57 2.05 -13.17
C MET A 113 -13.05 1.07 -14.21
N GLY A 114 -12.33 0.06 -13.78
CA GLY A 114 -11.84 -0.97 -14.68
C GLY A 114 -12.99 -1.77 -15.31
N ARG A 115 -12.63 -2.73 -16.13
CA ARG A 115 -13.61 -3.58 -16.81
C ARG A 115 -14.55 -4.30 -15.87
N SER A 116 -14.10 -4.58 -14.65
CA SER A 116 -14.93 -5.23 -13.65
C SER A 116 -15.89 -4.27 -12.97
N GLY A 117 -15.84 -2.98 -13.30
CA GLY A 117 -16.67 -1.96 -12.67
C GLY A 117 -16.24 -1.61 -11.26
N LYS A 118 -15.08 -2.05 -10.84
CA LYS A 118 -14.59 -1.74 -9.50
C LYS A 118 -13.92 -0.38 -9.48
N SER A 119 -14.19 0.36 -8.42
CA SER A 119 -13.75 1.75 -8.33
C SER A 119 -12.26 1.88 -8.15
N GLY A 120 -11.66 2.83 -8.89
CA GLY A 120 -10.28 3.23 -8.68
C GLY A 120 -10.10 4.40 -7.75
N ILE A 121 -11.18 4.90 -7.13
CA ILE A 121 -11.10 6.11 -6.28
C ILE A 121 -10.15 5.92 -5.11
N GLY A 122 -10.22 4.76 -4.46
CA GLY A 122 -9.34 4.46 -3.33
C GLY A 122 -7.87 4.42 -3.73
N LEU A 123 -7.59 3.94 -4.93
CA LEU A 123 -6.22 3.84 -5.42
C LEU A 123 -5.67 5.21 -5.81
N ALA A 124 -6.49 6.11 -6.33
CA ALA A 124 -6.07 7.48 -6.60
C ALA A 124 -5.65 8.18 -5.31
N LEU A 125 -6.46 8.05 -4.27
CA LEU A 125 -6.13 8.62 -2.97
C LEU A 125 -4.87 7.99 -2.40
N THR A 126 -4.73 6.69 -2.54
CA THR A 126 -3.54 5.98 -2.08
C THR A 126 -2.29 6.56 -2.74
N LYS A 127 -2.33 6.77 -4.04
CA LYS A 127 -1.20 7.36 -4.74
C LYS A 127 -0.91 8.78 -4.23
N GLU A 128 -1.94 9.58 -4.01
CA GLU A 128 -1.75 10.92 -3.45
C GLU A 128 -1.07 10.87 -2.09
N ILE A 129 -1.50 9.98 -1.22
CA ILE A 129 -0.88 9.83 0.10
C ILE A 129 0.59 9.49 -0.03
N ILE A 130 0.92 8.52 -0.86
CA ILE A 130 2.30 8.09 -1.05
C ILE A 130 3.14 9.22 -1.62
N GLN A 131 2.61 9.95 -2.60
CA GLN A 131 3.34 11.07 -3.20
C GLN A 131 3.57 12.21 -2.20
N LEU A 132 2.61 12.46 -1.32
CA LEU A 132 2.80 13.46 -0.26
C LEU A 132 3.94 13.08 0.68
N HIS A 133 4.21 11.80 0.82
CA HIS A 133 5.33 11.29 1.61
C HIS A 133 6.62 11.21 0.80
N LYS A 134 6.61 11.77 -0.42
CA LYS A 134 7.75 11.75 -1.34
C LYS A 134 8.13 10.33 -1.76
N GLY A 135 7.18 9.44 -1.70
CA GLY A 135 7.33 8.06 -2.16
C GLY A 135 6.76 7.85 -3.54
N GLU A 136 6.83 6.62 -3.98
CA GLU A 136 6.28 6.20 -5.27
C GLU A 136 5.47 4.93 -5.07
N ILE A 137 4.46 4.76 -5.91
CA ILE A 137 3.69 3.52 -5.95
C ILE A 137 3.59 3.06 -7.38
N HIS A 138 3.81 1.77 -7.58
CA HIS A 138 3.70 1.13 -8.89
C HIS A 138 2.86 -0.12 -8.77
N ALA A 139 2.20 -0.48 -9.86
CA ALA A 139 1.46 -1.72 -9.93
C ALA A 139 1.85 -2.43 -11.21
N TYR A 140 2.00 -3.75 -11.11
CA TYR A 140 2.35 -4.57 -12.27
C TYR A 140 1.86 -5.99 -12.01
N ASN A 141 1.81 -6.77 -13.06
CA ASN A 141 1.50 -8.19 -12.94
C ASN A 141 2.80 -8.97 -12.82
N TRP A 142 2.80 -9.95 -11.95
CA TRP A 142 3.95 -10.83 -11.76
C TRP A 142 3.44 -12.23 -11.45
N ASP A 143 4.00 -13.20 -12.15
CA ASP A 143 3.60 -14.58 -12.00
C ASP A 143 2.09 -14.69 -12.26
N ARG A 144 1.29 -15.07 -11.27
CA ARG A 144 -0.13 -15.23 -11.48
C ARG A 144 -0.97 -14.04 -11.05
N GLY A 145 -0.40 -13.12 -10.31
CA GLY A 145 -1.21 -12.08 -9.69
C GLY A 145 -0.70 -10.69 -9.98
N ALA A 146 -1.25 -9.74 -9.24
CA ALA A 146 -0.85 -8.35 -9.30
C ALA A 146 0.00 -7.99 -8.10
N VAL A 147 0.94 -7.09 -8.33
CA VAL A 147 1.80 -6.55 -7.27
C VAL A 147 1.60 -5.05 -7.19
N PHE A 148 1.41 -4.56 -5.96
CA PHE A 148 1.47 -3.14 -5.66
C PHE A 148 2.72 -2.90 -4.85
N GLU A 149 3.56 -2.01 -5.32
CA GLU A 149 4.85 -1.75 -4.71
C GLU A 149 4.96 -0.29 -4.31
N ILE A 150 5.17 -0.06 -3.01
CA ILE A 150 5.35 1.27 -2.45
C ILE A 150 6.80 1.43 -2.07
N THR A 151 7.43 2.52 -2.49
CA THR A 151 8.78 2.87 -2.09
C THR A 151 8.73 4.20 -1.34
N LEU A 152 9.23 4.20 -0.11
CA LEU A 152 9.26 5.39 0.73
C LEU A 152 10.71 5.72 1.08
N PRO A 153 11.10 7.01 0.99
CA PRO A 153 12.46 7.37 1.36
C PRO A 153 12.63 7.31 2.87
N ILE A 154 13.81 6.86 3.29
CA ILE A 154 14.17 6.90 4.69
C ILE A 154 14.88 8.22 4.93
N ALA A 155 14.32 9.04 5.80
CA ALA A 155 14.96 10.29 6.14
C ALA A 155 16.23 10.02 6.93
N LYS A 156 17.32 10.66 6.54
CA LYS A 156 18.57 10.55 7.27
C LYS A 156 18.71 11.76 8.17
N TYR A 157 18.84 11.51 9.46
CA TYR A 157 18.99 12.55 10.45
C TYR A 157 20.15 12.26 11.37
N PRO A 158 20.77 13.24 11.88
CA PRO A 158 20.82 14.60 11.33
C PRO A 158 21.66 14.61 10.07
N LEU A 159 21.40 15.56 9.27
CA LEU A 159 22.21 15.74 8.07
C LEU A 159 23.24 16.82 8.30
#